data_a37a27491d7e4a7f47750684ae0cbcff
#
_entry.id   a37a27491d7e4a7f47750684ae0cbcff
#
_cell.length_a   1.000
_cell.length_b   1.000
_cell.length_c   1.000
_cell.angle_alpha   90.00
_cell.angle_beta   90.00
_cell.angle_gamma   90.00
#
_symmetry.space_group_name_H-M   'P 1'
#
loop_
_entity.id
_entity.type
_entity.pdbx_description
1 polymer ?
#
loop_
_entity_poly.entity_id
_entity_poly.type
_entity_poly.pdbx_seq_one_letter_code
_entity_poly.pdbx_strand_id
1 'polypeptide(L)'
;VSRGLGDVYKRQALFLGRGMFYPIAKEGALKLKEISYIHAEAYPAGELKHGPLALIDENMPVVALAPESELAEKLISNLEEVKARSGTLYVFGDASSNMQIDSGKLLTMPKCDFLLTPILYTIPLQILSYEVALIRGTDIDQPRNLAKSVTVE
;
A
#
# COMPACT_ATOMS: atom_id res chain seq x y z
N VAL A 1 -17.44 6.22 13.07
CA VAL A 1 -17.42 5.06 12.13
C VAL A 1 -17.41 5.50 10.65
N SER A 2 -17.63 6.76 10.33
CA SER A 2 -17.80 7.20 8.92
C SER A 2 -16.51 7.65 8.19
N ARG A 3 -15.35 7.68 8.83
CA ARG A 3 -14.08 8.10 8.20
C ARG A 3 -13.41 7.04 7.32
N GLY A 4 -13.78 5.77 7.43
CA GLY A 4 -13.22 4.69 6.61
C GLY A 4 -13.91 4.47 5.27
N LEU A 5 -15.17 4.91 5.11
CA LEU A 5 -15.93 4.70 3.89
C LEU A 5 -15.56 5.67 2.75
N GLY A 6 -15.03 6.86 3.06
CA GLY A 6 -14.62 7.83 2.05
C GLY A 6 -13.47 7.33 1.16
N ASP A 7 -12.60 6.49 1.70
CA ASP A 7 -11.43 6.00 0.96
C ASP A 7 -11.75 4.90 -0.04
N VAL A 8 -12.88 4.22 0.12
CA VAL A 8 -13.32 3.14 -0.79
C VAL A 8 -13.80 3.69 -2.15
N TYR A 9 -14.23 4.92 -2.18
CA TYR A 9 -14.65 5.58 -3.43
C TYR A 9 -13.50 6.25 -4.19
N LYS A 10 -12.31 6.31 -3.58
CA LYS A 10 -11.11 6.80 -4.27
C LYS A 10 -10.76 5.85 -5.40
N ARG A 11 -10.37 6.42 -6.53
CA ARG A 11 -10.08 5.65 -7.76
C ARG A 11 -8.60 5.35 -7.93
N GLN A 12 -7.76 5.86 -7.04
CA GLN A 12 -6.31 5.72 -7.11
C GLN A 12 -5.74 5.39 -5.74
N ALA A 13 -4.63 4.67 -5.72
CA ALA A 13 -3.85 4.37 -4.52
C ALA A 13 -2.37 4.25 -4.87
N LEU A 14 -1.52 4.74 -3.99
CA LEU A 14 -0.08 4.65 -4.14
C LEU A 14 0.49 3.67 -3.12
N PHE A 15 1.39 2.80 -3.56
CA PHE A 15 2.08 1.86 -2.71
C PHE A 15 3.57 2.20 -2.65
N LEU A 16 4.14 2.17 -1.45
CA LEU A 16 5.54 2.51 -1.22
C LEU A 16 6.28 1.38 -0.52
N GLY A 17 7.40 1.02 -1.06
CA GLY A 17 8.36 0.12 -0.44
C GLY A 17 9.79 0.59 -0.66
N ARG A 18 10.70 0.14 0.17
CA ARG A 18 12.14 0.42 0.01
C ARG A 18 12.93 -0.87 0.03
N GLY A 19 13.99 -0.95 -0.81
CA GLY A 19 14.78 -2.17 -0.94
C GLY A 19 13.91 -3.37 -1.33
N MET A 20 14.02 -4.47 -0.58
CA MET A 20 13.27 -5.71 -0.81
C MET A 20 11.75 -5.57 -0.64
N PHE A 21 11.27 -4.49 -0.01
CA PHE A 21 9.84 -4.25 0.17
C PHE A 21 9.18 -3.53 -1.00
N TYR A 22 9.95 -3.03 -1.96
CA TYR A 22 9.38 -2.49 -3.18
C TYR A 22 8.67 -3.55 -4.04
N PRO A 23 9.26 -4.73 -4.32
CA PRO A 23 8.52 -5.83 -4.96
C PRO A 23 7.24 -6.23 -4.22
N ILE A 24 7.24 -6.21 -2.88
CA ILE A 24 6.05 -6.53 -2.08
C ILE A 24 4.98 -5.44 -2.24
N ALA A 25 5.38 -4.17 -2.26
CA ALA A 25 4.47 -3.07 -2.55
C ALA A 25 3.85 -3.19 -3.97
N LYS A 26 4.63 -3.65 -4.96
CA LYS A 26 4.11 -3.94 -6.31
C LYS A 26 3.06 -5.05 -6.29
N GLU A 27 3.30 -6.12 -5.54
CA GLU A 27 2.32 -7.20 -5.39
C GLU A 27 1.03 -6.69 -4.74
N GLY A 28 1.11 -5.88 -3.69
CA GLY A 28 -0.05 -5.26 -3.06
C GLY A 28 -0.83 -4.37 -4.02
N ALA A 29 -0.15 -3.53 -4.78
CA ALA A 29 -0.77 -2.67 -5.79
C ALA A 29 -1.44 -3.50 -6.90
N LEU A 30 -0.82 -4.62 -7.32
CA LEU A 30 -1.37 -5.53 -8.31
C LEU A 30 -2.65 -6.18 -7.77
N LYS A 31 -2.62 -6.76 -6.57
CA LYS A 31 -3.80 -7.41 -5.96
C LYS A 31 -4.96 -6.43 -5.80
N LEU A 32 -4.70 -5.21 -5.34
CA LEU A 32 -5.74 -4.19 -5.23
C LEU A 32 -6.35 -3.87 -6.60
N LYS A 33 -5.52 -3.69 -7.61
CA LYS A 33 -5.93 -3.38 -8.98
C LYS A 33 -6.82 -4.48 -9.58
N GLU A 34 -6.39 -5.73 -9.43
CA GLU A 34 -7.05 -6.90 -10.03
C GLU A 34 -8.49 -7.09 -9.57
N ILE A 35 -8.76 -6.95 -8.27
CA ILE A 35 -10.07 -7.31 -7.70
C ILE A 35 -10.93 -6.11 -7.31
N SER A 36 -10.36 -4.93 -7.10
CA SER A 36 -11.12 -3.73 -6.74
C SER A 36 -11.29 -2.73 -7.87
N TYR A 37 -10.53 -2.87 -8.97
CA TYR A 37 -10.49 -1.95 -10.12
C TYR A 37 -10.05 -0.52 -9.75
N ILE A 38 -9.36 -0.38 -8.63
CA ILE A 38 -8.68 0.86 -8.25
C ILE A 38 -7.36 0.92 -9.01
N HIS A 39 -7.05 2.07 -9.62
CA HIS A 39 -5.75 2.28 -10.21
C HIS A 39 -4.70 2.38 -9.10
N ALA A 40 -3.96 1.31 -8.89
CA ALA A 40 -2.94 1.21 -7.85
C ALA A 40 -1.56 1.02 -8.47
N GLU A 41 -0.61 1.83 -8.04
CA GLU A 41 0.77 1.73 -8.49
C GLU A 41 1.74 1.73 -7.32
N ALA A 42 2.88 1.09 -7.51
CA ALA A 42 3.92 1.04 -6.51
C ALA A 42 5.19 1.73 -7.00
N TYR A 43 5.82 2.48 -6.10
CA TYR A 43 7.09 3.14 -6.35
C TYR A 43 8.10 2.83 -5.25
N PRO A 44 9.39 2.78 -5.59
CA PRO A 44 10.43 2.84 -4.57
C PRO A 44 10.30 4.16 -3.82
N ALA A 45 10.24 4.12 -2.49
CA ALA A 45 10.01 5.32 -1.69
C ALA A 45 11.04 6.43 -1.95
N GLY A 46 12.29 6.06 -2.26
CA GLY A 46 13.34 7.00 -2.63
C GLY A 46 13.11 7.74 -3.94
N GLU A 47 12.26 7.21 -4.83
CA GLU A 47 11.97 7.78 -6.15
C GLU A 47 10.74 8.71 -6.13
N LEU A 48 10.11 8.91 -5.00
CA LEU A 48 8.92 9.77 -4.89
C LEU A 48 9.15 11.18 -5.46
N LYS A 49 10.32 11.76 -5.21
CA LYS A 49 10.68 13.12 -5.66
C LYS A 49 10.80 13.25 -7.18
N HIS A 50 10.95 12.15 -7.88
CA HIS A 50 11.20 12.12 -9.32
C HIS A 50 9.89 12.05 -10.14
N GLY A 51 8.77 12.48 -9.55
CA GLY A 51 7.48 12.58 -10.24
C GLY A 51 6.28 12.17 -9.38
N PRO A 52 6.23 10.96 -8.79
CA PRO A 52 5.05 10.48 -8.08
C PRO A 52 4.56 11.38 -6.95
N LEU A 53 5.45 12.15 -6.33
CA LEU A 53 5.12 13.10 -5.28
C LEU A 53 4.15 14.19 -5.74
N ALA A 54 4.12 14.50 -7.04
CA ALA A 54 3.18 15.45 -7.62
C ALA A 54 1.73 14.95 -7.63
N LEU A 55 1.51 13.63 -7.49
CA LEU A 55 0.19 13.01 -7.43
C LEU A 55 -0.41 13.00 -6.02
N ILE A 56 0.39 13.34 -5.01
CA ILE A 56 -0.03 13.27 -3.61
C ILE A 56 -0.90 14.47 -3.26
N ASP A 57 -2.11 14.19 -2.82
CA ASP A 57 -3.07 15.12 -2.25
C ASP A 57 -3.88 14.43 -1.14
N GLU A 58 -4.84 15.13 -0.58
CA GLU A 58 -5.74 14.61 0.47
C GLU A 58 -6.61 13.42 0.03
N ASN A 59 -6.75 13.22 -1.29
CA ASN A 59 -7.56 12.16 -1.87
C ASN A 59 -6.73 10.94 -2.29
N MET A 60 -5.41 11.02 -2.20
CA MET A 60 -4.52 9.92 -2.53
C MET A 60 -4.17 9.09 -1.29
N PRO A 61 -4.74 7.88 -1.11
CA PRO A 61 -4.29 6.96 -0.08
C PRO A 61 -2.91 6.41 -0.45
N VAL A 62 -2.01 6.45 0.50
CA VAL A 62 -0.64 5.95 0.36
C VAL A 62 -0.41 4.80 1.33
N VAL A 63 -0.20 3.62 0.79
CA VAL A 63 0.12 2.40 1.54
C VAL A 63 1.64 2.22 1.57
N ALA A 64 2.22 2.19 2.75
CA ALA A 64 3.66 2.06 2.91
C ALA A 64 4.05 0.83 3.73
N LEU A 65 5.12 0.16 3.31
CA LEU A 65 5.70 -0.97 4.01
C LEU A 65 6.97 -0.52 4.73
N ALA A 66 6.89 -0.44 6.06
CA ALA A 66 7.91 0.13 6.93
C ALA A 66 8.44 -0.89 7.97
N PRO A 67 9.05 -2.00 7.54
CA PRO A 67 9.68 -2.93 8.47
C PRO A 67 10.88 -2.28 9.16
N GLU A 68 11.25 -2.80 10.33
CA GLU A 68 12.52 -2.47 10.98
C GLU A 68 13.68 -2.87 10.05
N SER A 69 14.43 -1.91 9.59
CA SER A 69 15.57 -2.13 8.69
C SER A 69 16.51 -0.92 8.71
N GLU A 70 17.70 -1.10 8.19
CA GLU A 70 18.66 0.00 8.00
C GLU A 70 18.13 1.14 7.13
N LEU A 71 17.08 0.87 6.35
CA LEU A 71 16.44 1.85 5.46
C LEU A 71 15.21 2.52 6.08
N ALA A 72 14.83 2.15 7.33
CA ALA A 72 13.63 2.63 7.98
C ALA A 72 13.62 4.16 8.13
N GLU A 73 14.71 4.77 8.60
CA GLU A 73 14.81 6.23 8.77
C GLU A 73 14.62 6.98 7.43
N LYS A 74 15.20 6.43 6.35
CA LYS A 74 15.04 7.01 5.01
C LYS A 74 13.62 6.89 4.49
N LEU A 75 12.94 5.78 4.81
CA LEU A 75 11.54 5.61 4.48
C LEU A 75 10.67 6.61 5.25
N ILE A 76 10.89 6.75 6.57
CA ILE A 76 10.18 7.73 7.40
C ILE A 76 10.30 9.13 6.81
N SER A 77 11.51 9.55 6.41
CA SER A 77 11.71 10.84 5.74
C SER A 77 10.85 10.99 4.48
N ASN A 78 10.71 9.92 3.68
CA ASN A 78 9.84 9.96 2.50
C ASN A 78 8.35 10.05 2.89
N LEU A 79 7.93 9.40 3.98
CA LEU A 79 6.55 9.48 4.46
C LEU A 79 6.20 10.86 5.00
N GLU A 80 7.14 11.56 5.63
CA GLU A 80 6.95 12.97 6.03
C GLU A 80 6.72 13.89 4.82
N GLU A 81 7.32 13.61 3.68
CA GLU A 81 7.05 14.36 2.44
C GLU A 81 5.64 14.13 1.90
N VAL A 82 5.12 12.91 2.03
CA VAL A 82 3.72 12.58 1.71
C VAL A 82 2.77 13.33 2.65
N LYS A 83 3.07 13.29 3.95
CA LYS A 83 2.30 13.97 4.99
C LYS A 83 2.25 15.49 4.76
N ALA A 84 3.38 16.09 4.40
CA ALA A 84 3.46 17.54 4.11
C ALA A 84 2.55 17.98 2.94
N ARG A 85 2.07 17.03 2.13
CA ARG A 85 1.12 17.26 1.01
C ARG A 85 -0.28 16.77 1.32
N SER A 86 -0.57 16.57 2.58
CA SER A 86 -1.88 16.09 3.07
C SER A 86 -2.26 14.67 2.60
N GLY A 87 -1.31 13.87 2.10
CA GLY A 87 -1.55 12.48 1.74
C GLY A 87 -1.97 11.64 2.95
N THR A 88 -2.96 10.78 2.77
CA THR A 88 -3.43 9.87 3.83
C THR A 88 -2.56 8.62 3.86
N LEU A 89 -1.82 8.43 4.98
CA LEU A 89 -0.88 7.32 5.14
C LEU A 89 -1.53 6.10 5.79
N TYR A 90 -1.29 4.92 5.20
CA TYR A 90 -1.57 3.61 5.80
C TYR A 90 -0.25 2.85 5.85
N VAL A 91 0.33 2.74 7.03
CA VAL A 91 1.68 2.19 7.19
C VAL A 91 1.61 0.84 7.87
N PHE A 92 2.13 -0.18 7.21
CA PHE A 92 2.41 -1.48 7.81
C PHE A 92 3.84 -1.45 8.33
N GLY A 93 4.01 -1.45 9.64
CA GLY A 93 5.31 -1.30 10.29
C GLY A 93 5.42 -2.05 11.59
N ASP A 94 6.65 -2.22 12.06
CA ASP A 94 6.91 -2.88 13.35
C ASP A 94 6.48 -2.01 14.53
N ALA A 95 6.15 -2.68 15.64
CA ALA A 95 5.82 -2.03 16.91
C ALA A 95 6.96 -1.16 17.47
N SER A 96 8.19 -1.43 17.05
CA SER A 96 9.38 -0.67 17.45
C SER A 96 9.56 0.64 16.65
N SER A 97 8.85 0.80 15.54
CA SER A 97 8.85 2.06 14.83
C SER A 97 8.11 3.09 15.67
N ASN A 98 8.82 4.00 16.34
CA ASN A 98 8.25 5.17 17.05
C ASN A 98 7.61 6.17 16.07
N MET A 99 6.99 5.64 15.00
CA MET A 99 6.42 6.45 13.95
C MET A 99 5.07 6.99 14.44
N GLN A 100 5.00 8.29 14.70
CA GLN A 100 3.74 8.97 14.93
C GLN A 100 3.13 9.36 13.59
N ILE A 101 1.98 8.77 13.30
CA ILE A 101 1.23 9.07 12.08
C ILE A 101 0.01 9.90 12.47
N ASP A 102 0.10 11.23 12.33
CA ASP A 102 -0.99 12.13 12.69
C ASP A 102 -2.14 12.09 11.67
N SER A 103 -1.82 11.82 10.39
CA SER A 103 -2.81 11.67 9.32
C SER A 103 -2.71 10.29 8.70
N GLY A 104 -3.49 9.33 9.20
CA GLY A 104 -3.46 7.96 8.68
C GLY A 104 -3.54 6.89 9.77
N LYS A 105 -3.10 5.69 9.45
CA LYS A 105 -3.10 4.55 10.36
C LYS A 105 -1.77 3.82 10.31
N LEU A 106 -1.23 3.53 11.49
CA LEU A 106 -0.16 2.56 11.66
C LEU A 106 -0.80 1.20 11.98
N LEU A 107 -0.50 0.21 11.15
CA LEU A 107 -0.86 -1.19 11.37
C LEU A 107 0.40 -1.91 11.81
N THR A 108 0.40 -2.32 13.07
CA THR A 108 1.54 -2.98 13.68
C THR A 108 1.67 -4.41 13.20
N MET A 109 2.83 -4.74 12.64
CA MET A 109 3.17 -6.08 12.18
C MET A 109 3.87 -6.87 13.29
N PRO A 110 3.61 -8.17 13.40
CA PRO A 110 4.33 -9.02 14.35
C PRO A 110 5.80 -9.16 13.95
N LYS A 111 6.67 -9.33 14.94
CA LYS A 111 8.09 -9.61 14.69
C LYS A 111 8.26 -11.02 14.12
N CYS A 112 9.13 -11.14 13.15
CA CYS A 112 9.55 -12.42 12.58
C CYS A 112 11.01 -12.36 12.11
N ASP A 113 11.53 -13.49 11.69
CA ASP A 113 12.84 -13.54 11.03
C ASP A 113 12.83 -12.67 9.77
N PHE A 114 13.93 -11.95 9.51
CA PHE A 114 14.07 -11.03 8.39
C PHE A 114 13.74 -11.70 7.03
N LEU A 115 14.13 -12.97 6.86
CA LEU A 115 13.87 -13.72 5.63
C LEU A 115 12.39 -14.02 5.42
N LEU A 116 11.58 -14.04 6.48
CA LEU A 116 10.14 -14.28 6.43
C LEU A 116 9.33 -12.98 6.31
N THR A 117 9.95 -11.83 6.53
CA THR A 117 9.27 -10.52 6.49
C THR A 117 8.53 -10.27 5.17
N PRO A 118 9.07 -10.61 3.98
CA PRO A 118 8.34 -10.43 2.72
C PRO A 118 7.02 -11.20 2.68
N ILE A 119 7.01 -12.44 3.17
CA ILE A 119 5.80 -13.27 3.24
C ILE A 119 4.80 -12.63 4.20
N LEU A 120 5.27 -12.26 5.40
CA LEU A 120 4.44 -11.67 6.43
C LEU A 120 3.77 -10.36 5.96
N TYR A 121 4.51 -9.49 5.29
CA TYR A 121 3.99 -8.21 4.80
C TYR A 121 3.10 -8.33 3.56
N THR A 122 3.17 -9.44 2.82
CA THR A 122 2.26 -9.70 1.69
C THR A 122 0.85 -10.01 2.16
N ILE A 123 0.69 -10.75 3.27
CA ILE A 123 -0.61 -11.19 3.80
C ILE A 123 -1.58 -10.01 4.02
N PRO A 124 -1.22 -8.95 4.79
CA PRO A 124 -2.13 -7.84 5.03
C PRO A 124 -2.46 -7.03 3.77
N LEU A 125 -1.60 -7.02 2.75
CA LEU A 125 -1.90 -6.38 1.47
C LEU A 125 -2.96 -7.18 0.68
N GLN A 126 -2.92 -8.50 0.77
CA GLN A 126 -3.96 -9.36 0.19
C GLN A 126 -5.29 -9.14 0.91
N ILE A 127 -5.28 -9.10 2.26
CA ILE A 127 -6.47 -8.83 3.07
C ILE A 127 -7.02 -7.43 2.75
N LEU A 128 -6.15 -6.40 2.66
CA LEU A 128 -6.56 -5.06 2.28
C LEU A 128 -7.28 -5.05 0.92
N SER A 129 -6.71 -5.73 -0.07
CA SER A 129 -7.30 -5.81 -1.41
C SER A 129 -8.65 -6.51 -1.39
N TYR A 130 -8.77 -7.60 -0.64
CA TYR A 130 -10.00 -8.36 -0.43
C TYR A 130 -11.09 -7.50 0.22
N GLU A 131 -10.80 -6.85 1.34
CA GLU A 131 -11.75 -6.01 2.06
C GLU A 131 -12.23 -4.82 1.22
N VAL A 132 -11.32 -4.17 0.49
CA VAL A 132 -11.68 -3.07 -0.43
C VAL A 132 -12.59 -3.58 -1.55
N ALA A 133 -12.33 -4.75 -2.11
CA ALA A 133 -13.16 -5.36 -3.15
C ALA A 133 -14.57 -5.67 -2.63
N LEU A 134 -14.68 -6.24 -1.41
CA LEU A 134 -15.96 -6.50 -0.74
C LEU A 134 -16.77 -5.20 -0.57
N ILE A 135 -16.14 -4.15 -0.03
CA ILE A 135 -16.82 -2.87 0.22
C ILE A 135 -17.27 -2.22 -1.11
N ARG A 136 -16.52 -2.43 -2.19
CA ARG A 136 -16.89 -1.95 -3.53
C ARG A 136 -17.93 -2.82 -4.22
N GLY A 137 -18.23 -4.00 -3.70
CA GLY A 137 -19.17 -4.94 -4.30
C GLY A 137 -18.66 -5.54 -5.61
N THR A 138 -17.33 -5.67 -5.77
CA THR A 138 -16.74 -6.30 -6.94
C THR A 138 -16.67 -7.81 -6.75
N ASP A 139 -16.75 -8.58 -7.84
CA ASP A 139 -16.58 -10.03 -7.81
C ASP A 139 -15.10 -10.36 -7.61
N ILE A 140 -14.80 -11.02 -6.49
CA ILE A 140 -13.43 -11.37 -6.10
C ILE A 140 -12.98 -12.67 -6.75
N ASP A 141 -13.90 -13.62 -6.93
CA ASP A 141 -13.60 -14.93 -7.45
C ASP A 141 -13.51 -14.95 -8.99
N GLN A 142 -14.28 -14.09 -9.63
CA GLN A 142 -14.30 -13.91 -11.08
C GLN A 142 -14.14 -12.44 -11.49
N PRO A 143 -12.98 -11.84 -11.21
CA PRO A 143 -12.76 -10.46 -11.60
C PRO A 143 -12.80 -10.31 -13.13
N ARG A 144 -13.42 -9.21 -13.58
CA ARG A 144 -13.56 -8.94 -15.02
C ARG A 144 -12.21 -8.78 -15.70
N ASN A 145 -12.14 -9.18 -16.97
CA ASN A 145 -10.95 -8.99 -17.83
C ASN A 145 -9.69 -9.71 -17.34
N LEU A 146 -9.80 -10.63 -16.38
CA LEU A 146 -8.70 -11.50 -15.98
C LEU A 146 -8.96 -12.90 -16.55
N ALA A 147 -8.04 -13.38 -17.38
CA ALA A 147 -8.07 -14.75 -17.88
C ALA A 147 -7.07 -15.61 -17.10
N LYS A 148 -7.52 -16.78 -16.63
CA LYS A 148 -6.63 -17.79 -16.00
C LYS A 148 -5.67 -18.44 -17.02
N SER A 149 -6.01 -18.35 -18.30
CA SER A 149 -5.12 -18.71 -19.41
C SER A 149 -5.35 -17.75 -20.56
N VAL A 150 -4.28 -17.24 -21.14
CA VAL A 150 -4.36 -16.46 -22.38
C VAL A 150 -4.50 -17.43 -23.53
N THR A 151 -5.73 -17.59 -24.02
CA THR A 151 -6.06 -18.39 -25.22
C THR A 151 -6.44 -17.49 -26.39
N VAL A 152 -5.88 -16.28 -26.44
CA VAL A 152 -6.07 -15.39 -27.60
C VAL A 152 -4.99 -15.74 -28.61
N GLU A 153 -5.37 -16.44 -29.67
CA GLU A 153 -4.63 -16.51 -30.91
C GLU A 153 -4.87 -15.24 -31.73
#